data_4d4bc952305cb01780a75fa29fea0df8
#
_entry.id   4d4bc952305cb01780a75fa29fea0df8
#
_cell.length_a   1.000
_cell.length_b   1.000
_cell.length_c   1.000
_cell.angle_alpha   90.00
_cell.angle_beta   90.00
_cell.angle_gamma   90.00
#
_symmetry.space_group_name_H-M   'P 1'
#
loop_
_entity.id
_entity.type
_entity.pdbx_description
1 polymer ?
#
loop_
_entity_poly.entity_id
_entity_poly.type
_entity_poly.pdbx_seq_one_letter_code
_entity_poly.pdbx_strand_id
1 'polypeptide(L)'
;MVMPFTQNVLQVIRSIPQGKVLSYGRVAGLAGNNRGARQVSRILHSMSGKHDLPWHRVVNSKGKISLPRGRGYELQRALLESEGVCFSPSHTIDLTTCLWQPLYSMGPDEMN
;
A
#
# COMPACT_ATOMS: atom_id res chain seq x y z
N MET A 1 -1.15 -7.09 23.27
CA MET A 1 -1.33 -5.68 22.91
C MET A 1 -0.68 -5.39 21.57
N VAL A 2 -1.39 -4.70 20.69
CA VAL A 2 -0.85 -4.35 19.37
C VAL A 2 0.07 -3.15 19.55
N MET A 3 1.25 -3.22 18.92
CA MET A 3 2.20 -2.11 18.98
C MET A 3 1.67 -0.91 18.19
N PRO A 4 1.96 0.32 18.64
CA PRO A 4 1.45 1.51 17.96
C PRO A 4 1.78 1.54 16.47
N PHE A 5 3.00 1.14 16.08
CA PHE A 5 3.36 1.11 14.68
C PHE A 5 2.45 0.16 13.89
N THR A 6 2.20 -1.03 14.42
CA THR A 6 1.32 -1.99 13.73
C THR A 6 -0.09 -1.42 13.57
N GLN A 7 -0.64 -0.81 14.60
CA GLN A 7 -1.96 -0.20 14.50
C GLN A 7 -1.99 0.91 13.46
N ASN A 8 -0.94 1.72 13.44
CA ASN A 8 -0.84 2.79 12.45
C ASN A 8 -0.77 2.24 11.03
N VAL A 9 0.00 1.17 10.84
CA VAL A 9 0.09 0.51 9.53
C VAL A 9 -1.28 0.04 9.08
N LEU A 10 -2.01 -0.65 9.96
CA LEU A 10 -3.34 -1.15 9.62
C LEU A 10 -4.27 -0.01 9.24
N GLN A 11 -4.21 1.09 9.98
CA GLN A 11 -5.06 2.24 9.69
C GLN A 11 -4.71 2.90 8.37
N VAL A 12 -3.42 3.05 8.08
CA VAL A 12 -2.99 3.63 6.81
C VAL A 12 -3.49 2.79 5.65
N ILE A 13 -3.30 1.47 5.73
CA ILE A 13 -3.71 0.58 4.65
C ILE A 13 -5.22 0.62 4.44
N ARG A 14 -6.00 0.60 5.52
CA ARG A 14 -7.45 0.70 5.42
C ARG A 14 -7.91 1.98 4.74
N SER A 15 -7.10 3.02 4.85
CA SER A 15 -7.46 4.34 4.32
C SER A 15 -7.15 4.49 2.84
N ILE A 16 -6.38 3.59 2.24
CA ILE A 16 -6.04 3.71 0.82
C ILE A 16 -7.32 3.53 -0.01
N PRO A 17 -7.70 4.54 -0.79
CA PRO A 17 -8.94 4.44 -1.55
C PRO A 17 -8.81 3.53 -2.77
N GLN A 18 -9.96 3.11 -3.26
CA GLN A 18 -10.06 2.31 -4.46
C GLN A 18 -9.39 3.03 -5.63
N GLY A 19 -8.62 2.30 -6.43
CA GLY A 19 -7.92 2.88 -7.57
C GLY A 19 -6.61 3.57 -7.23
N LYS A 20 -6.21 3.55 -5.97
CA LYS A 20 -4.95 4.14 -5.53
C LYS A 20 -4.07 3.09 -4.90
N VAL A 21 -2.77 3.37 -4.88
CA VAL A 21 -1.78 2.46 -4.30
C VAL A 21 -0.78 3.24 -3.45
N LEU A 22 -0.14 2.53 -2.53
CA LEU A 22 1.01 3.01 -1.77
C LEU A 22 2.12 1.97 -1.84
N SER A 23 3.36 2.42 -1.72
CA SER A 23 4.47 1.50 -1.56
C SER A 23 4.59 1.10 -0.09
N TYR A 24 5.27 -0.02 0.16
CA TYR A 24 5.54 -0.46 1.52
C TYR A 24 6.26 0.63 2.33
N GLY A 25 7.22 1.31 1.70
CA GLY A 25 7.95 2.37 2.39
C GLY A 25 7.08 3.57 2.72
N ARG A 26 6.15 3.93 1.85
CA ARG A 26 5.25 5.04 2.13
C ARG A 26 4.25 4.71 3.22
N VAL A 27 3.75 3.47 3.24
CA VAL A 27 2.90 3.02 4.35
C VAL A 27 3.68 3.15 5.66
N ALA A 28 4.92 2.67 5.67
CA ALA A 28 5.76 2.74 6.86
C ALA A 28 5.98 4.18 7.31
N GLY A 29 6.27 5.08 6.37
CA GLY A 29 6.48 6.49 6.69
C GLY A 29 5.25 7.14 7.30
N LEU A 30 4.08 6.90 6.71
CA LEU A 30 2.83 7.44 7.24
C LEU A 30 2.49 6.84 8.60
N ALA A 31 2.96 5.63 8.87
CA ALA A 31 2.72 4.97 10.15
C ALA A 31 3.73 5.39 11.22
N GLY A 32 4.74 6.18 10.85
CA GLY A 32 5.68 6.74 11.81
C GLY A 32 7.09 6.18 11.78
N ASN A 33 7.43 5.31 10.83
CA ASN A 33 8.77 4.74 10.75
C ASN A 33 9.18 4.54 9.29
N ASN A 34 9.97 5.46 8.75
CA ASN A 34 10.41 5.42 7.36
C ASN A 34 11.23 4.18 7.01
N ARG A 35 11.74 3.46 7.98
CA ARG A 35 12.54 2.27 7.76
C ARG A 35 11.75 0.98 7.93
N GLY A 36 10.45 1.08 8.08
CA GLY A 36 9.62 -0.07 8.44
C GLY A 36 8.99 -0.83 7.27
N ALA A 37 9.50 -0.67 6.04
CA ALA A 37 8.88 -1.33 4.88
C ALA A 37 8.78 -2.85 5.04
N ARG A 38 9.82 -3.48 5.57
CA ARG A 38 9.80 -4.93 5.82
C ARG A 38 8.75 -5.32 6.83
N GLN A 39 8.60 -4.51 7.88
CA GLN A 39 7.57 -4.76 8.88
C GLN A 39 6.18 -4.65 8.27
N VAL A 40 5.97 -3.67 7.38
CA VAL A 40 4.70 -3.53 6.67
C VAL A 40 4.40 -4.80 5.88
N SER A 41 5.39 -5.33 5.17
CA SER A 41 5.22 -6.56 4.41
C SER A 41 4.81 -7.73 5.32
N ARG A 42 5.47 -7.87 6.47
CA ARG A 42 5.14 -8.93 7.43
C ARG A 42 3.75 -8.76 8.00
N ILE A 43 3.36 -7.52 8.31
CA ILE A 43 2.04 -7.24 8.85
C ILE A 43 0.97 -7.61 7.83
N LEU A 44 1.16 -7.24 6.57
CA LEU A 44 0.24 -7.60 5.52
C LEU A 44 0.11 -9.12 5.39
N HIS A 45 1.25 -9.80 5.38
CA HIS A 45 1.25 -11.25 5.22
C HIS A 45 0.50 -11.96 6.35
N SER A 46 0.65 -11.48 7.57
CA SER A 46 0.07 -12.16 8.73
C SER A 46 -1.33 -11.67 9.10
N MET A 47 -1.69 -10.44 8.74
CA MET A 47 -2.91 -9.82 9.26
C MET A 47 -3.95 -9.44 8.23
N SER A 48 -3.62 -9.46 6.92
CA SER A 48 -4.57 -8.95 5.93
C SER A 48 -5.88 -9.73 5.90
N GLY A 49 -5.82 -11.05 6.01
CA GLY A 49 -7.03 -11.87 6.03
C GLY A 49 -7.84 -11.66 7.29
N LYS A 50 -7.16 -11.51 8.41
CA LYS A 50 -7.81 -11.36 9.71
C LYS A 50 -8.52 -10.02 9.84
N HIS A 51 -7.95 -8.97 9.25
CA HIS A 51 -8.45 -7.61 9.37
C HIS A 51 -9.13 -7.12 8.10
N ASP A 52 -9.27 -7.98 7.10
CA ASP A 52 -9.93 -7.64 5.85
C ASP A 52 -9.34 -6.38 5.21
N LEU A 53 -8.03 -6.34 5.14
CA LEU A 53 -7.32 -5.18 4.61
C LEU A 53 -7.31 -5.17 3.09
N PRO A 54 -7.35 -3.97 2.47
CA PRO A 54 -7.14 -3.87 1.02
C PRO A 54 -5.64 -4.03 0.71
N TRP A 55 -5.11 -5.20 0.99
CA TRP A 55 -3.68 -5.50 0.87
C TRP A 55 -3.17 -5.31 -0.56
N HIS A 56 -4.06 -5.52 -1.54
CA HIS A 56 -3.70 -5.41 -2.94
C HIS A 56 -3.29 -3.99 -3.34
N ARG A 57 -3.61 -2.99 -2.53
CA ARG A 57 -3.26 -1.60 -2.80
C ARG A 57 -1.87 -1.22 -2.32
N VAL A 58 -1.09 -2.19 -1.83
CA VAL A 58 0.29 -1.96 -1.40
C VAL A 58 1.22 -2.66 -2.38
N VAL A 59 2.12 -1.88 -2.98
CA VAL A 59 3.03 -2.35 -4.03
C VAL A 59 4.46 -1.93 -3.69
N ASN A 60 5.43 -2.27 -4.53
CA ASN A 60 6.79 -1.82 -4.27
C ASN A 60 7.00 -0.38 -4.75
N SER A 61 8.15 0.20 -4.42
CA SER A 61 8.41 1.61 -4.69
C SER A 61 8.49 1.94 -6.19
N LYS A 62 8.62 0.93 -7.03
CA LYS A 62 8.65 1.11 -8.48
C LYS A 62 7.29 0.97 -9.13
N GLY A 63 6.24 0.78 -8.34
CA GLY A 63 4.89 0.61 -8.86
C GLY A 63 4.64 -0.79 -9.40
N LYS A 64 5.35 -1.79 -8.89
CA LYS A 64 5.19 -3.16 -9.33
C LYS A 64 4.67 -4.03 -8.20
N ILE A 65 3.95 -5.07 -8.58
CA ILE A 65 3.55 -6.10 -7.63
C ILE A 65 4.77 -6.93 -7.29
N SER A 66 5.04 -7.11 -5.99
CA SER A 66 6.21 -7.87 -5.55
C SER A 66 5.92 -9.34 -5.32
N LEU A 67 4.66 -9.77 -5.31
CA LEU A 67 4.32 -11.18 -5.14
C LEU A 67 4.71 -11.99 -6.37
N PRO A 68 5.23 -13.21 -6.19
CA PRO A 68 5.61 -14.05 -7.32
C PRO A 68 4.39 -14.50 -8.13
N ARG A 69 4.61 -14.75 -9.40
CA ARG A 69 3.57 -15.33 -10.25
C ARG A 69 3.20 -16.71 -9.71
N GLY A 70 1.91 -17.02 -9.72
CA GLY A 70 1.39 -18.24 -9.13
C GLY A 70 1.26 -18.20 -7.62
N ARG A 71 1.69 -17.11 -6.99
CA ARG A 71 1.65 -16.96 -5.53
C ARG A 71 1.06 -15.63 -5.11
N GLY A 72 0.04 -15.19 -5.81
CA GLY A 72 -0.68 -13.98 -5.44
C GLY A 72 -0.57 -12.85 -6.45
N TYR A 73 0.40 -12.90 -7.36
CA TYR A 73 0.56 -11.85 -8.37
C TYR A 73 -0.72 -11.64 -9.17
N GLU A 74 -1.27 -12.73 -9.70
CA GLU A 74 -2.43 -12.65 -10.58
C GLU A 74 -3.65 -12.11 -9.86
N LEU A 75 -3.85 -12.54 -8.62
CA LEU A 75 -4.97 -12.07 -7.83
C LEU A 75 -4.83 -10.58 -7.53
N GLN A 76 -3.65 -10.16 -7.08
CA GLN A 76 -3.42 -8.76 -6.76
C GLN A 76 -3.63 -7.89 -7.99
N ARG A 77 -3.10 -8.31 -9.12
CA ARG A 77 -3.26 -7.56 -10.37
C ARG A 77 -4.72 -7.46 -10.79
N ALA A 78 -5.45 -8.57 -10.70
CA ALA A 78 -6.87 -8.58 -11.06
C ALA A 78 -7.68 -7.63 -10.18
N LEU A 79 -7.38 -7.62 -8.87
CA LEU A 79 -8.06 -6.74 -7.95
C LEU A 79 -7.78 -5.27 -8.28
N LEU A 80 -6.52 -4.94 -8.56
CA LEU A 80 -6.16 -3.57 -8.93
C LEU A 80 -6.82 -3.16 -10.25
N GLU A 81 -6.78 -4.04 -11.25
CA GLU A 81 -7.39 -3.75 -12.53
C GLU A 81 -8.90 -3.55 -12.40
N SER A 82 -9.54 -4.31 -11.52
CA SER A 82 -10.97 -4.14 -11.27
C SER A 82 -11.30 -2.78 -10.66
N GLU A 83 -10.30 -2.13 -10.05
CA GLU A 83 -10.47 -0.79 -9.48
C GLU A 83 -10.07 0.31 -10.45
N GLY A 84 -9.72 -0.04 -11.68
CA GLY A 84 -9.33 0.93 -12.69
C GLY A 84 -7.85 1.22 -12.77
N VAL A 85 -7.02 0.47 -12.05
CA VAL A 85 -5.57 0.64 -12.12
C VAL A 85 -5.05 -0.02 -13.40
N CYS A 86 -4.27 0.72 -14.16
CA CYS A 86 -3.71 0.22 -15.42
C CYS A 86 -2.23 -0.10 -15.26
N PHE A 87 -1.80 -1.18 -15.91
CA PHE A 87 -0.41 -1.58 -15.93
C PHE A 87 0.17 -1.34 -17.31
N SER A 88 1.40 -0.87 -17.36
CA SER A 88 2.13 -0.69 -18.62
C SER A 88 2.56 -2.06 -19.18
N PRO A 89 3.09 -2.10 -20.43
CA PRO A 89 3.65 -3.35 -20.95
C PRO A 89 4.76 -3.94 -20.08
N SER A 90 5.45 -3.10 -19.29
CA SER A 90 6.46 -3.58 -18.34
C SER A 90 5.87 -3.97 -17.00
N HIS A 91 4.53 -4.09 -16.91
CA HIS A 91 3.81 -4.51 -15.70
C HIS A 91 3.97 -3.51 -14.56
N THR A 92 4.03 -2.22 -14.89
CA THR A 92 4.25 -1.15 -13.92
C THR A 92 3.02 -0.25 -13.85
N ILE A 93 2.64 0.12 -12.63
CA ILE A 93 1.55 1.07 -12.39
C ILE A 93 2.09 2.49 -12.57
N ASP A 94 1.28 3.35 -13.19
CA ASP A 94 1.63 4.76 -13.31
C ASP A 94 1.42 5.45 -11.96
N LEU A 95 2.50 5.66 -11.24
CA LEU A 95 2.43 6.26 -9.92
C LEU A 95 2.11 7.75 -9.95
N THR A 96 2.22 8.39 -11.12
CA THR A 96 1.82 9.81 -11.19
C THR A 96 0.32 9.98 -11.06
N THR A 97 -0.45 8.97 -11.46
CA THR A 97 -1.90 9.03 -11.37
C THR A 97 -2.49 8.18 -10.26
N CYS A 98 -1.83 7.08 -9.91
CA CYS A 98 -2.40 6.10 -8.99
C CYS A 98 -1.85 6.18 -7.56
N LEU A 99 -0.77 6.92 -7.34
CA LEU A 99 -0.21 7.02 -6.00
C LEU A 99 -1.14 7.81 -5.10
N TRP A 100 -1.52 7.20 -3.97
CA TRP A 100 -2.36 7.89 -3.00
C TRP A 100 -1.55 8.96 -2.28
N GLN A 101 -2.12 10.15 -2.20
CA GLN A 101 -1.49 11.26 -1.51
C GLN A 101 -2.49 11.84 -0.53
N PRO A 102 -2.54 11.29 0.68
CA PRO A 102 -3.52 11.75 1.66
C PRO A 102 -3.20 13.19 2.09
N LEU A 103 -4.25 13.97 2.22
CA LEU A 103 -4.09 15.39 2.57
C LEU A 103 -3.38 15.56 3.90
N TYR A 104 -3.71 14.72 4.87
CA TYR A 104 -3.12 14.87 6.19
C TYR A 104 -1.63 14.56 6.21
N SER A 105 -1.10 13.86 5.20
CA SER A 105 0.33 13.59 5.12
C SER A 105 1.10 14.85 4.78
N MET A 106 0.42 15.89 4.29
CA MET A 106 1.03 17.19 4.06
C MET A 106 1.21 17.94 5.36
N GLY A 107 0.45 17.54 6.37
CA GLY A 107 0.63 18.03 7.72
C GLY A 107 0.15 19.44 7.94
N PRO A 108 0.04 19.84 9.19
CA PRO A 108 -0.35 21.21 9.52
C PRO A 108 0.69 22.22 9.10
N ASP A 109 1.93 21.80 8.93
CA ASP A 109 3.01 22.71 8.55
C ASP A 109 2.76 23.34 7.21
N GLU A 110 2.26 22.56 6.28
CA GLU A 110 2.04 23.02 4.91
C GLU A 110 0.85 23.94 4.83
N MET A 111 0.04 23.92 5.86
CA MET A 111 -1.14 24.79 5.92
C MET A 111 -0.87 26.11 6.59
N ASN A 112 0.29 26.23 7.14
CA ASN A 112 0.64 27.47 7.88
C ASN A 112 1.41 28.44 7.01
#